data_548c373a4064b58b7af9c7b190d35ef7
#
_entry.id   548c373a4064b58b7af9c7b190d35ef7
#
_cell.length_a   1.000
_cell.length_b   1.000
_cell.length_c   1.000
_cell.angle_alpha   90.00
_cell.angle_beta   90.00
_cell.angle_gamma   90.00
#
_symmetry.space_group_name_H-M   'P 1'
#
loop_
_entity.id
_entity.type
_entity.pdbx_description
1 polymer ?
#
loop_
_entity_poly.entity_id
_entity_poly.type
_entity_poly.pdbx_seq_one_letter_code
_entity_poly.pdbx_strand_id
1 'polypeptide(L)'
;SLKHSNFLVTETNAQTLGWDSAGQFPPYDGQLRLDVYTHVSSGANMVEYWHWHSIHAGQETYWKGVLSHDLQPNRAYAEVTRVAHELQKIGPELANMKIHNDVAILYSVDSSHAISFMPFERMPEGGWVPGKAAGGYNAILTQLHNTLYLANVGSDFVFPSVTAAELAKYKLLIVPCLYTADDTLLDRISEYVHNGGHVLMTFMSGFTNENSAVRWELAPGPLRKAAGFTYQEFSNLEHPLALRGDPFHVGEENKVRTWAEFLQLETAKPLAYYDHPFFGRWPAITLNHYGEGTLLYEGTAVSDKLQEAIVLAALKEAGLTSTDQQLPPSVRVKHGIGQDGHKLDYFLNYSSSPATITYSYAAGTDLLTSQSLAPGQQLTIGPWDLIIARE
;
A
#
# COMPACT_ATOMS: atom_id res chain seq x y z
N SER A 1 5.80 1.69 -8.28
CA SER A 1 6.68 0.86 -9.13
C SER A 1 8.08 0.80 -8.55
N LEU A 2 8.69 -0.38 -8.49
CA LEU A 2 10.05 -0.58 -7.99
C LEU A 2 11.14 0.00 -8.90
N LYS A 3 10.88 0.05 -10.20
CA LYS A 3 11.85 0.50 -11.20
C LYS A 3 11.46 1.82 -11.89
N HIS A 4 10.36 2.43 -11.47
CA HIS A 4 9.80 3.65 -12.07
C HIS A 4 9.65 3.55 -13.61
N SER A 5 9.34 2.35 -14.09
CA SER A 5 9.19 2.04 -15.51
C SER A 5 8.08 1.03 -15.73
N ASN A 6 7.55 0.98 -16.95
CA ASN A 6 6.62 -0.06 -17.37
C ASN A 6 7.26 -1.45 -17.21
N PHE A 7 6.44 -2.46 -17.05
CA PHE A 7 6.86 -3.83 -16.81
C PHE A 7 6.06 -4.83 -17.65
N LEU A 8 6.49 -6.07 -17.64
CA LEU A 8 5.84 -7.19 -18.32
C LEU A 8 5.41 -8.19 -17.23
N VAL A 9 4.17 -8.65 -17.31
CA VAL A 9 3.68 -9.77 -16.52
C VAL A 9 3.89 -11.03 -17.34
N THR A 10 4.92 -11.79 -17.00
CA THR A 10 5.34 -12.98 -17.73
C THR A 10 4.61 -14.25 -17.28
N GLU A 11 3.80 -14.16 -16.24
CA GLU A 11 2.95 -15.23 -15.75
C GLU A 11 1.80 -14.69 -14.91
N THR A 12 0.56 -15.04 -15.28
CA THR A 12 -0.63 -14.93 -14.44
C THR A 12 -1.55 -16.10 -14.68
N ASN A 13 -2.52 -16.32 -13.80
CA ASN A 13 -3.40 -17.48 -13.87
C ASN A 13 -4.42 -17.36 -15.01
N ALA A 14 -4.59 -18.46 -15.77
CA ALA A 14 -5.66 -18.57 -16.76
C ALA A 14 -6.99 -19.02 -16.15
N GLN A 15 -6.94 -19.82 -15.08
CA GLN A 15 -8.11 -20.34 -14.36
C GLN A 15 -7.75 -20.61 -12.90
N THR A 16 -7.99 -21.83 -12.41
CA THR A 16 -7.53 -22.28 -11.09
C THR A 16 -6.08 -22.74 -11.15
N LEU A 17 -5.39 -22.59 -10.04
CA LEU A 17 -4.03 -23.08 -9.84
C LEU A 17 -4.02 -24.00 -8.61
N GLY A 18 -3.10 -24.95 -8.61
CA GLY A 18 -2.90 -25.83 -7.45
C GLY A 18 -2.17 -27.11 -7.83
N TRP A 19 -1.44 -27.61 -6.85
CA TRP A 19 -0.67 -28.86 -6.93
C TRP A 19 -1.54 -30.08 -6.61
N ASP A 20 -2.73 -29.85 -6.05
CA ASP A 20 -3.69 -30.87 -5.69
C ASP A 20 -5.14 -30.44 -5.98
N SER A 21 -6.11 -31.29 -5.68
CA SER A 21 -7.52 -31.00 -5.90
C SER A 21 -8.15 -30.06 -4.85
N ALA A 22 -7.44 -29.76 -3.77
CA ALA A 22 -7.92 -28.82 -2.77
C ALA A 22 -7.74 -27.37 -3.24
N GLY A 23 -8.71 -26.50 -2.93
CA GLY A 23 -8.59 -25.10 -3.28
C GLY A 23 -8.85 -24.77 -4.75
N GLN A 24 -9.51 -25.63 -5.51
CA GLN A 24 -9.87 -25.39 -6.92
C GLN A 24 -11.04 -24.40 -7.05
N PHE A 25 -10.74 -23.09 -6.88
CA PHE A 25 -11.72 -22.01 -6.98
C PHE A 25 -11.58 -21.31 -8.34
N PRO A 26 -12.43 -21.61 -9.34
CA PRO A 26 -12.36 -20.94 -10.63
C PRO A 26 -12.75 -19.47 -10.51
N PRO A 27 -12.15 -18.57 -11.30
CA PRO A 27 -12.55 -17.18 -11.35
C PRO A 27 -14.00 -17.03 -11.79
N TYR A 28 -14.71 -16.05 -11.24
CA TYR A 28 -16.02 -15.64 -11.70
C TYR A 28 -15.91 -14.91 -13.04
N ASP A 29 -17.05 -14.78 -13.75
CA ASP A 29 -17.10 -14.04 -15.01
C ASP A 29 -16.70 -12.59 -14.78
N GLY A 30 -15.78 -12.09 -15.59
CA GLY A 30 -15.18 -10.77 -15.49
C GLY A 30 -13.87 -10.71 -14.68
N GLN A 31 -13.59 -11.68 -13.80
CA GLN A 31 -12.39 -11.62 -12.95
C GLN A 31 -11.08 -11.75 -13.73
N LEU A 32 -11.01 -12.63 -14.76
CA LEU A 32 -9.80 -12.74 -15.60
C LEU A 32 -9.55 -11.45 -16.39
N ARG A 33 -10.62 -10.83 -16.88
CA ARG A 33 -10.53 -9.54 -17.56
C ARG A 33 -10.08 -8.45 -16.61
N LEU A 34 -10.67 -8.36 -15.41
CA LEU A 34 -10.32 -7.38 -14.41
C LEU A 34 -8.86 -7.52 -13.95
N ASP A 35 -8.36 -8.77 -13.84
CA ASP A 35 -6.97 -9.04 -13.51
C ASP A 35 -6.00 -8.44 -14.52
N VAL A 36 -6.23 -8.66 -15.83
CA VAL A 36 -5.40 -8.04 -16.87
C VAL A 36 -5.40 -6.52 -16.77
N TYR A 37 -6.57 -5.91 -16.64
CA TYR A 37 -6.63 -4.45 -16.52
C TYR A 37 -6.09 -3.91 -15.19
N THR A 38 -6.06 -4.72 -14.13
CA THR A 38 -5.34 -4.40 -12.89
C THR A 38 -3.84 -4.26 -13.13
N HIS A 39 -3.26 -5.16 -13.92
CA HIS A 39 -1.86 -5.07 -14.33
C HIS A 39 -1.61 -3.90 -15.29
N VAL A 40 -2.44 -3.74 -16.32
CA VAL A 40 -2.32 -2.65 -17.29
C VAL A 40 -2.44 -1.28 -16.61
N SER A 41 -3.42 -1.08 -15.73
CA SER A 41 -3.59 0.15 -14.96
C SER A 41 -2.44 0.42 -13.97
N SER A 42 -1.61 -0.57 -13.72
CA SER A 42 -0.38 -0.47 -12.92
C SER A 42 0.88 -0.29 -13.77
N GLY A 43 0.73 -0.15 -15.11
CA GLY A 43 1.82 0.11 -16.03
C GLY A 43 2.38 -1.12 -16.75
N ALA A 44 1.68 -2.26 -16.74
CA ALA A 44 2.08 -3.43 -17.53
C ALA A 44 1.85 -3.18 -19.03
N ASN A 45 2.85 -3.52 -19.85
CA ASN A 45 2.76 -3.49 -21.30
C ASN A 45 2.44 -4.88 -21.91
N MET A 46 2.47 -5.91 -21.10
CA MET A 46 2.19 -7.29 -21.49
C MET A 46 1.66 -8.07 -20.30
N VAL A 47 0.73 -8.99 -20.56
CA VAL A 47 0.24 -9.97 -19.59
C VAL A 47 0.20 -11.33 -20.27
N GLU A 48 0.94 -12.30 -19.75
CA GLU A 48 0.98 -13.67 -20.22
C GLU A 48 0.26 -14.60 -19.26
N TYR A 49 -0.60 -15.47 -19.81
CA TYR A 49 -1.29 -16.48 -19.02
C TYR A 49 -0.45 -17.76 -18.88
N TRP A 50 -0.36 -18.27 -17.69
CA TRP A 50 0.06 -19.64 -17.43
C TRP A 50 -1.20 -20.50 -17.32
N HIS A 51 -1.50 -21.37 -18.28
CA HIS A 51 -0.82 -21.62 -19.55
C HIS A 51 -1.86 -21.88 -20.65
N TRP A 52 -1.42 -22.30 -21.87
CA TRP A 52 -2.33 -22.42 -23.00
C TRP A 52 -3.43 -23.47 -22.76
N HIS A 53 -3.07 -24.67 -22.29
CA HIS A 53 -4.03 -25.73 -22.00
C HIS A 53 -3.72 -26.40 -20.67
N SER A 54 -4.75 -26.95 -20.01
CA SER A 54 -4.60 -27.68 -18.75
C SER A 54 -3.68 -28.89 -18.88
N ILE A 55 -2.83 -29.15 -17.90
CA ILE A 55 -1.81 -30.21 -17.93
C ILE A 55 -2.44 -31.56 -17.68
N HIS A 56 -2.11 -32.57 -18.55
CA HIS A 56 -2.71 -33.88 -18.52
C HIS A 56 -2.02 -34.89 -17.60
N ALA A 57 -0.79 -34.63 -17.22
CA ALA A 57 -0.01 -35.58 -16.42
C ALA A 57 0.97 -34.87 -15.51
N GLY A 58 1.35 -35.51 -14.41
CA GLY A 58 2.33 -35.02 -13.47
C GLY A 58 1.71 -34.18 -12.37
N GLN A 59 2.57 -33.45 -11.65
CA GLN A 59 2.22 -32.76 -10.41
C GLN A 59 1.26 -31.58 -10.64
N GLU A 60 1.28 -30.96 -11.83
CA GLU A 60 0.49 -29.77 -12.16
C GLU A 60 -0.84 -30.09 -12.85
N THR A 61 -1.36 -31.30 -12.73
CA THR A 61 -2.63 -31.72 -13.35
C THR A 61 -3.81 -30.82 -12.98
N TYR A 62 -3.80 -30.24 -11.79
CA TYR A 62 -4.84 -29.33 -11.30
C TYR A 62 -4.59 -27.86 -11.64
N TRP A 63 -3.48 -27.56 -12.29
CA TRP A 63 -3.22 -26.21 -12.81
C TRP A 63 -3.86 -26.07 -14.19
N LYS A 64 -4.91 -25.27 -14.26
CA LYS A 64 -5.74 -25.16 -15.47
C LYS A 64 -5.29 -24.01 -16.36
N GLY A 65 -5.14 -24.30 -17.63
CA GLY A 65 -4.81 -23.33 -18.68
C GLY A 65 -6.04 -22.64 -19.27
N VAL A 66 -5.80 -21.84 -20.32
CA VAL A 66 -6.85 -21.15 -21.08
C VAL A 66 -7.83 -22.17 -21.68
N LEU A 67 -7.34 -23.31 -22.23
CA LEU A 67 -8.14 -24.45 -22.62
C LEU A 67 -8.25 -25.45 -21.46
N SER A 68 -9.39 -26.15 -21.39
CA SER A 68 -9.60 -27.23 -20.42
C SER A 68 -8.79 -28.49 -20.78
N HIS A 69 -8.91 -29.57 -20.00
CA HIS A 69 -8.22 -30.83 -20.25
C HIS A 69 -8.65 -31.48 -21.55
N ASP A 70 -9.87 -31.24 -22.02
CA ASP A 70 -10.37 -31.71 -23.30
C ASP A 70 -9.84 -30.91 -24.52
N LEU A 71 -8.98 -29.91 -24.27
CA LEU A 71 -8.38 -29.01 -25.26
C LEU A 71 -9.41 -28.18 -26.03
N GLN A 72 -10.61 -28.04 -25.50
CA GLN A 72 -11.68 -27.26 -26.14
C GLN A 72 -11.81 -25.87 -25.49
N PRO A 73 -12.29 -24.88 -26.27
CA PRO A 73 -12.69 -23.58 -25.75
C PRO A 73 -13.72 -23.71 -24.63
N ASN A 74 -13.52 -22.93 -23.57
CA ASN A 74 -14.38 -22.88 -22.38
C ASN A 74 -14.68 -21.43 -22.00
N ARG A 75 -15.27 -21.21 -20.82
CA ARG A 75 -15.60 -19.90 -20.30
C ARG A 75 -14.36 -18.99 -20.16
N ALA A 76 -13.22 -19.53 -19.68
CA ALA A 76 -11.97 -18.77 -19.58
C ALA A 76 -11.45 -18.36 -20.96
N TYR A 77 -11.50 -19.28 -21.95
CA TYR A 77 -11.12 -18.96 -23.32
C TYR A 77 -11.97 -17.81 -23.90
N ALA A 78 -13.27 -17.81 -23.66
CA ALA A 78 -14.15 -16.73 -24.13
C ALA A 78 -13.78 -15.38 -23.52
N GLU A 79 -13.45 -15.36 -22.22
CA GLU A 79 -13.06 -14.14 -21.50
C GLU A 79 -11.69 -13.64 -21.97
N VAL A 80 -10.69 -14.51 -22.10
CA VAL A 80 -9.37 -14.17 -22.65
C VAL A 80 -9.48 -13.63 -24.08
N THR A 81 -10.35 -14.24 -24.92
CA THR A 81 -10.62 -13.76 -26.28
C THR A 81 -11.21 -12.35 -26.27
N ARG A 82 -12.15 -12.06 -25.36
CA ARG A 82 -12.70 -10.71 -25.18
C ARG A 82 -11.60 -9.71 -24.84
N VAL A 83 -10.77 -10.01 -23.86
CA VAL A 83 -9.64 -9.15 -23.45
C VAL A 83 -8.69 -8.89 -24.62
N ALA A 84 -8.33 -9.95 -25.38
CA ALA A 84 -7.44 -9.82 -26.53
C ALA A 84 -7.99 -8.84 -27.58
N HIS A 85 -9.29 -8.94 -27.90
CA HIS A 85 -9.93 -8.03 -28.85
C HIS A 85 -10.02 -6.60 -28.31
N GLU A 86 -10.31 -6.42 -27.03
CA GLU A 86 -10.31 -5.10 -26.39
C GLU A 86 -8.90 -4.47 -26.47
N LEU A 87 -7.84 -5.19 -26.06
CA LEU A 87 -6.47 -4.70 -26.12
C LEU A 87 -5.97 -4.50 -27.56
N GLN A 88 -6.42 -5.29 -28.54
CA GLN A 88 -6.14 -5.03 -29.95
C GLN A 88 -6.68 -3.66 -30.39
N LYS A 89 -7.86 -3.27 -29.90
CA LYS A 89 -8.51 -2.00 -30.25
C LYS A 89 -7.89 -0.82 -29.50
N ILE A 90 -7.74 -0.91 -28.16
CA ILE A 90 -7.38 0.23 -27.32
C ILE A 90 -5.93 0.17 -26.79
N GLY A 91 -5.22 -0.94 -26.97
CA GLY A 91 -3.86 -1.14 -26.44
C GLY A 91 -2.86 -0.05 -26.83
N PRO A 92 -2.87 0.50 -28.04
CA PRO A 92 -1.99 1.62 -28.41
C PRO A 92 -2.15 2.87 -27.52
N GLU A 93 -3.35 3.10 -26.96
CA GLU A 93 -3.62 4.22 -26.05
C GLU A 93 -3.16 3.92 -24.62
N LEU A 94 -3.10 2.65 -24.25
CA LEU A 94 -2.74 2.20 -22.90
C LEU A 94 -1.24 1.90 -22.74
N ALA A 95 -0.56 1.56 -23.83
CA ALA A 95 0.85 1.15 -23.80
C ALA A 95 1.78 2.29 -23.34
N ASN A 96 2.81 1.92 -22.57
CA ASN A 96 3.82 2.86 -22.04
C ASN A 96 3.23 4.01 -21.23
N MET A 97 2.09 3.77 -20.59
CA MET A 97 1.45 4.72 -19.69
C MET A 97 2.43 5.14 -18.58
N LYS A 98 2.51 6.43 -18.32
CA LYS A 98 3.29 7.00 -17.22
C LYS A 98 2.41 7.09 -15.98
N ILE A 99 2.91 6.55 -14.88
CA ILE A 99 2.27 6.67 -13.56
C ILE A 99 3.09 7.64 -12.73
N HIS A 100 2.41 8.56 -12.06
CA HIS A 100 3.01 9.49 -11.11
C HIS A 100 2.35 9.29 -9.75
N ASN A 101 3.15 9.06 -8.73
CA ASN A 101 2.69 8.93 -7.35
C ASN A 101 3.31 10.03 -6.49
N ASP A 102 2.49 10.71 -5.70
CA ASP A 102 2.94 11.72 -4.72
C ASP A 102 3.38 11.09 -3.38
N VAL A 103 3.19 9.78 -3.21
CA VAL A 103 3.52 9.04 -1.99
C VAL A 103 4.61 8.02 -2.27
N ALA A 104 5.61 7.95 -1.38
CA ALA A 104 6.60 6.87 -1.37
C ALA A 104 6.55 6.08 -0.06
N ILE A 105 6.90 4.79 -0.13
CA ILE A 105 7.11 3.93 1.03
C ILE A 105 8.58 3.53 1.05
N LEU A 106 9.27 3.80 2.16
CA LEU A 106 10.66 3.38 2.34
C LEU A 106 10.72 1.91 2.75
N TYR A 107 11.29 1.07 1.89
CA TYR A 107 11.53 -0.33 2.17
C TYR A 107 12.99 -0.58 2.55
N SER A 108 13.24 -1.05 3.77
CA SER A 108 14.56 -1.38 4.28
C SER A 108 14.72 -2.89 4.46
N VAL A 109 15.56 -3.51 3.64
CA VAL A 109 15.91 -4.93 3.75
C VAL A 109 16.62 -5.20 5.08
N ASP A 110 17.51 -4.31 5.50
CA ASP A 110 18.27 -4.44 6.74
C ASP A 110 17.35 -4.38 7.96
N SER A 111 16.39 -3.45 8.00
CA SER A 111 15.37 -3.40 9.05
C SER A 111 14.49 -4.64 9.06
N SER A 112 14.10 -5.15 7.89
CA SER A 112 13.33 -6.40 7.76
C SER A 112 14.09 -7.60 8.33
N HIS A 113 15.36 -7.73 8.01
CA HIS A 113 16.22 -8.80 8.53
C HIS A 113 16.46 -8.65 10.04
N ALA A 114 16.77 -7.44 10.51
CA ALA A 114 17.01 -7.18 11.92
C ALA A 114 15.78 -7.47 12.79
N ILE A 115 14.60 -7.02 12.38
CA ILE A 115 13.34 -7.31 13.07
C ILE A 115 12.97 -8.79 12.99
N SER A 116 13.29 -9.48 11.89
CA SER A 116 13.11 -10.93 11.81
C SER A 116 14.01 -11.69 12.77
N PHE A 117 15.21 -11.18 13.05
CA PHE A 117 16.14 -11.74 14.02
C PHE A 117 15.78 -11.37 15.46
N MET A 118 15.35 -10.13 15.70
CA MET A 118 14.93 -9.59 17.00
C MET A 118 13.47 -9.10 16.93
N PRO A 119 12.51 -10.05 16.89
CA PRO A 119 11.10 -9.68 16.72
C PRO A 119 10.56 -8.95 17.95
N PHE A 120 9.71 -7.97 17.72
CA PHE A 120 9.00 -7.23 18.77
C PHE A 120 7.69 -7.92 19.21
N GLU A 121 7.26 -8.95 18.50
CA GLU A 121 6.07 -9.76 18.84
C GLU A 121 6.50 -11.08 19.49
N ARG A 122 5.63 -11.57 20.40
CA ARG A 122 5.78 -12.91 20.98
C ARG A 122 5.56 -13.94 19.88
N MET A 123 6.48 -14.89 19.76
CA MET A 123 6.35 -16.01 18.84
C MET A 123 5.16 -16.91 19.25
N PRO A 124 4.39 -17.45 18.29
CA PRO A 124 3.40 -18.49 18.59
C PRO A 124 4.05 -19.68 19.34
N GLU A 125 3.24 -20.41 20.09
CA GLU A 125 3.71 -21.62 20.78
C GLU A 125 4.43 -22.56 19.80
N GLY A 126 5.69 -22.89 20.07
CA GLY A 126 6.55 -23.71 19.19
C GLY A 126 7.94 -23.15 18.94
N GLY A 127 8.25 -21.97 19.48
CA GLY A 127 9.59 -21.38 19.48
C GLY A 127 9.93 -20.56 18.25
N TRP A 128 11.15 -20.03 18.26
CA TRP A 128 11.67 -19.15 17.22
C TRP A 128 11.93 -19.92 15.91
N VAL A 129 11.27 -19.52 14.85
CA VAL A 129 11.55 -19.98 13.48
C VAL A 129 11.92 -18.77 12.64
N PRO A 130 13.18 -18.69 12.15
CA PRO A 130 13.60 -17.57 11.30
C PRO A 130 12.63 -17.34 10.14
N GLY A 131 12.20 -16.09 9.95
CA GLY A 131 11.32 -15.68 8.85
C GLY A 131 9.82 -16.01 9.02
N LYS A 132 9.40 -16.56 10.17
CA LYS A 132 7.98 -16.87 10.48
C LYS A 132 7.41 -16.04 11.64
N ALA A 133 7.99 -14.89 11.97
CA ALA A 133 7.35 -13.96 12.88
C ALA A 133 6.06 -13.43 12.22
N ALA A 134 4.92 -13.92 12.67
CA ALA A 134 3.66 -13.27 12.36
C ALA A 134 3.74 -11.86 12.93
N GLY A 135 3.64 -10.82 12.10
CA GLY A 135 3.62 -9.45 12.57
C GLY A 135 4.94 -8.67 12.49
N GLY A 136 5.99 -9.18 11.88
CA GLY A 136 7.25 -8.47 11.69
C GLY A 136 7.16 -7.28 10.72
N TYR A 137 8.31 -6.76 10.31
CA TYR A 137 8.44 -5.63 9.40
C TYR A 137 7.48 -5.66 8.20
N ASN A 138 7.38 -6.82 7.53
CA ASN A 138 6.53 -6.98 6.37
C ASN A 138 5.03 -6.86 6.69
N ALA A 139 4.58 -7.20 7.90
CA ALA A 139 3.18 -7.01 8.30
C ALA A 139 2.84 -5.53 8.43
N ILE A 140 3.71 -4.74 9.07
CA ILE A 140 3.53 -3.28 9.18
C ILE A 140 3.58 -2.62 7.79
N LEU A 141 4.56 -2.99 6.96
CA LEU A 141 4.66 -2.52 5.58
C LEU A 141 3.37 -2.82 4.79
N THR A 142 2.90 -4.07 4.87
CA THR A 142 1.68 -4.51 4.15
C THR A 142 0.45 -3.77 4.66
N GLN A 143 0.32 -3.57 5.97
CA GLN A 143 -0.79 -2.81 6.56
C GLN A 143 -0.82 -1.37 6.02
N LEU A 144 0.30 -0.67 6.02
CA LEU A 144 0.42 0.70 5.50
C LEU A 144 0.13 0.76 3.99
N HIS A 145 0.71 -0.16 3.20
CA HIS A 145 0.45 -0.25 1.78
C HIS A 145 -1.02 -0.56 1.46
N ASN A 146 -1.63 -1.52 2.17
CA ASN A 146 -3.04 -1.85 2.00
C ASN A 146 -3.95 -0.66 2.32
N THR A 147 -3.61 0.10 3.36
CA THR A 147 -4.36 1.31 3.71
C THR A 147 -4.34 2.33 2.59
N LEU A 148 -3.18 2.61 1.97
CA LEU A 148 -3.08 3.48 0.80
C LEU A 148 -3.88 2.92 -0.38
N TYR A 149 -3.76 1.62 -0.66
CA TYR A 149 -4.50 0.96 -1.73
C TYR A 149 -6.01 1.08 -1.54
N LEU A 150 -6.51 0.86 -0.31
CA LEU A 150 -7.93 1.00 0.03
C LEU A 150 -8.39 2.46 -0.03
N ALA A 151 -7.52 3.41 0.24
CA ALA A 151 -7.77 4.84 0.09
C ALA A 151 -7.63 5.35 -1.36
N ASN A 152 -7.38 4.47 -2.33
CA ASN A 152 -7.15 4.83 -3.73
C ASN A 152 -5.96 5.78 -3.93
N VAL A 153 -4.89 5.61 -3.14
CA VAL A 153 -3.66 6.39 -3.23
C VAL A 153 -2.54 5.51 -3.78
N GLY A 154 -2.04 5.87 -4.95
CA GLY A 154 -0.87 5.21 -5.53
C GLY A 154 0.41 5.53 -4.75
N SER A 155 1.31 4.56 -4.66
CA SER A 155 2.60 4.74 -3.99
C SER A 155 3.74 4.05 -4.74
N ASP A 156 4.93 4.63 -4.62
CA ASP A 156 6.18 4.02 -5.08
C ASP A 156 6.97 3.46 -3.89
N PHE A 157 7.80 2.47 -4.14
CA PHE A 157 8.79 2.04 -3.16
C PHE A 157 10.12 2.74 -3.42
N VAL A 158 10.71 3.25 -2.32
CA VAL A 158 12.09 3.77 -2.29
C VAL A 158 12.91 2.99 -1.30
N PHE A 159 14.23 2.98 -1.48
CA PHE A 159 15.17 2.21 -0.67
C PHE A 159 16.10 3.14 0.11
N PRO A 160 16.87 2.65 1.10
CA PRO A 160 17.80 3.47 1.88
C PRO A 160 18.82 4.28 1.06
N SER A 161 19.12 3.84 -0.17
CA SER A 161 19.98 4.56 -1.11
C SER A 161 19.30 5.75 -1.82
N VAL A 162 18.00 5.99 -1.58
CA VAL A 162 17.26 7.11 -2.20
C VAL A 162 17.96 8.43 -1.97
N THR A 163 18.12 9.24 -3.01
CA THR A 163 18.75 10.55 -2.92
C THR A 163 17.77 11.63 -2.44
N ALA A 164 18.29 12.76 -1.96
CA ALA A 164 17.45 13.92 -1.60
C ALA A 164 16.60 14.42 -2.78
N ALA A 165 17.17 14.41 -3.99
CA ALA A 165 16.47 14.82 -5.21
C ALA A 165 15.33 13.85 -5.61
N GLU A 166 15.47 12.56 -5.31
CA GLU A 166 14.41 11.57 -5.49
C GLU A 166 13.31 11.73 -4.46
N LEU A 167 13.65 11.90 -3.18
CA LEU A 167 12.68 12.15 -2.11
C LEU A 167 11.86 13.42 -2.38
N ALA A 168 12.48 14.48 -2.89
CA ALA A 168 11.82 15.75 -3.18
C ALA A 168 10.71 15.64 -4.25
N LYS A 169 10.59 14.51 -4.95
CA LYS A 169 9.49 14.25 -5.91
C LYS A 169 8.19 13.87 -5.22
N TYR A 170 8.25 13.42 -3.97
CA TYR A 170 7.10 12.96 -3.20
C TYR A 170 6.68 14.00 -2.19
N LYS A 171 5.39 14.10 -1.93
CA LYS A 171 4.81 14.94 -0.88
C LYS A 171 4.76 14.24 0.46
N LEU A 172 4.54 12.90 0.44
CA LEU A 172 4.47 12.07 1.64
C LEU A 172 5.43 10.89 1.52
N LEU A 173 6.28 10.72 2.53
CA LEU A 173 7.11 9.55 2.73
C LEU A 173 6.56 8.73 3.90
N ILE A 174 6.23 7.45 3.66
CA ILE A 174 5.86 6.50 4.72
C ILE A 174 7.09 5.67 5.07
N VAL A 175 7.40 5.60 6.37
CA VAL A 175 8.60 4.95 6.90
C VAL A 175 8.20 3.87 7.92
N PRO A 176 7.97 2.62 7.45
CA PRO A 176 7.65 1.51 8.35
C PRO A 176 8.88 1.06 9.13
N CYS A 177 8.81 1.05 10.46
CA CYS A 177 9.81 0.43 11.35
C CYS A 177 11.25 0.50 10.83
N LEU A 178 11.77 1.69 10.54
CA LEU A 178 13.15 1.87 10.07
C LEU A 178 14.15 1.58 11.21
N TYR A 179 14.15 0.32 11.65
CA TYR A 179 14.89 -0.15 12.83
C TYR A 179 16.39 0.02 12.67
N THR A 180 16.92 -0.36 11.49
CA THR A 180 18.34 -0.26 11.14
C THR A 180 18.52 0.79 10.05
N ALA A 181 19.33 1.82 10.32
CA ALA A 181 19.66 2.87 9.38
C ALA A 181 20.99 3.54 9.72
N ASP A 182 21.73 4.00 8.72
CA ASP A 182 22.87 4.91 8.92
C ASP A 182 22.39 6.34 9.22
N ASP A 183 23.31 7.15 9.74
CA ASP A 183 23.00 8.55 10.06
C ASP A 183 22.69 9.36 8.82
N THR A 184 23.33 9.05 7.69
CA THR A 184 23.13 9.73 6.41
C THR A 184 21.69 9.63 5.93
N LEU A 185 21.06 8.46 6.07
CA LEU A 185 19.64 8.28 5.72
C LEU A 185 18.72 9.05 6.68
N LEU A 186 19.00 8.96 8.00
CA LEU A 186 18.19 9.64 9.01
C LEU A 186 18.27 11.18 8.87
N ASP A 187 19.45 11.71 8.60
CA ASP A 187 19.67 13.13 8.30
C ASP A 187 18.94 13.53 7.02
N ARG A 188 18.99 12.72 5.98
CA ARG A 188 18.26 12.97 4.71
C ARG A 188 16.75 13.00 4.91
N ILE A 189 16.21 12.12 5.75
CA ILE A 189 14.77 12.15 6.10
C ILE A 189 14.46 13.45 6.88
N SER A 190 15.32 13.84 7.82
CA SER A 190 15.17 15.09 8.57
C SER A 190 15.23 16.32 7.65
N GLU A 191 16.16 16.36 6.71
CA GLU A 191 16.26 17.42 5.69
C GLU A 191 15.03 17.44 4.76
N TYR A 192 14.52 16.28 4.36
CA TYR A 192 13.30 16.17 3.56
C TYR A 192 12.11 16.82 4.29
N VAL A 193 11.93 16.56 5.60
CA VAL A 193 10.89 17.22 6.39
C VAL A 193 11.16 18.74 6.48
N HIS A 194 12.41 19.14 6.78
CA HIS A 194 12.75 20.56 6.90
C HIS A 194 12.42 21.34 5.61
N ASN A 195 12.57 20.72 4.46
CA ASN A 195 12.34 21.32 3.15
C ASN A 195 10.90 21.17 2.60
N GLY A 196 9.93 20.83 3.46
CA GLY A 196 8.51 20.80 3.12
C GLY A 196 7.92 19.42 2.82
N GLY A 197 8.70 18.35 2.95
CA GLY A 197 8.18 16.99 2.87
C GLY A 197 7.39 16.59 4.10
N HIS A 198 6.42 15.70 3.93
CA HIS A 198 5.65 15.11 5.03
C HIS A 198 6.08 13.67 5.26
N VAL A 199 6.17 13.26 6.51
CA VAL A 199 6.56 11.88 6.89
C VAL A 199 5.50 11.27 7.81
N LEU A 200 5.09 10.04 7.50
CA LEU A 200 4.45 9.15 8.46
C LEU A 200 5.45 8.05 8.82
N MET A 201 5.87 8.00 10.06
CA MET A 201 6.89 7.09 10.57
C MET A 201 6.34 6.23 11.71
N THR A 202 6.68 4.95 11.72
CA THR A 202 6.23 4.06 12.78
C THR A 202 7.35 3.75 13.79
N PHE A 203 6.97 3.17 14.90
CA PHE A 203 7.81 2.82 16.05
C PHE A 203 9.13 2.12 15.67
N MET A 204 10.09 2.11 16.58
CA MET A 204 11.45 1.55 16.45
C MET A 204 12.31 2.22 15.35
N SER A 205 11.85 3.28 14.70
CA SER A 205 12.63 3.95 13.66
C SER A 205 13.82 4.71 14.26
N GLY A 206 15.01 4.54 13.65
CA GLY A 206 16.26 5.14 14.12
C GLY A 206 16.85 4.48 15.36
N PHE A 207 16.38 3.29 15.76
CA PHE A 207 16.79 2.65 17.00
C PHE A 207 18.21 2.06 16.93
N THR A 208 18.61 1.45 15.80
CA THR A 208 19.97 0.93 15.59
C THR A 208 20.68 1.62 14.45
N ASN A 209 22.00 1.57 14.46
CA ASN A 209 22.85 2.00 13.35
C ASN A 209 22.89 0.93 12.23
N GLU A 210 23.65 1.17 11.17
CA GLU A 210 23.83 0.28 10.01
C GLU A 210 24.38 -1.12 10.34
N ASN A 211 24.99 -1.28 11.51
CA ASN A 211 25.50 -2.56 12.02
C ASN A 211 24.50 -3.28 12.94
N SER A 212 23.25 -2.82 13.00
CA SER A 212 22.21 -3.28 13.95
C SER A 212 22.61 -3.14 15.41
N ALA A 213 23.57 -2.28 15.74
CA ALA A 213 23.93 -1.93 17.11
C ALA A 213 23.01 -0.79 17.60
N VAL A 214 22.44 -0.97 18.81
CA VAL A 214 21.62 0.09 19.43
C VAL A 214 22.47 1.35 19.60
N ARG A 215 21.90 2.48 19.20
CA ARG A 215 22.56 3.78 19.29
C ARG A 215 22.82 4.18 20.73
N TRP A 216 23.91 4.88 20.94
CA TRP A 216 24.23 5.50 22.25
C TRP A 216 23.44 6.79 22.49
N GLU A 217 23.02 7.44 21.40
CA GLU A 217 22.22 8.65 21.44
C GLU A 217 20.79 8.32 21.91
N LEU A 218 20.18 9.30 22.57
CA LEU A 218 18.80 9.21 23.00
C LEU A 218 17.88 9.04 21.79
N ALA A 219 17.07 7.97 21.80
CA ALA A 219 16.18 7.66 20.68
C ALA A 219 15.17 8.82 20.40
N PRO A 220 14.86 9.11 19.14
CA PRO A 220 15.20 8.38 17.92
C PRO A 220 16.54 8.83 17.24
N GLY A 221 17.55 9.23 18.00
CA GLY A 221 18.88 9.58 17.51
C GLY A 221 18.87 10.80 16.58
N PRO A 222 19.47 10.74 15.37
CA PRO A 222 19.53 11.87 14.44
C PRO A 222 18.16 12.45 14.05
N LEU A 223 17.09 11.66 14.13
CA LEU A 223 15.71 12.09 13.84
C LEU A 223 15.11 12.99 14.91
N ARG A 224 15.72 13.12 16.10
CA ARG A 224 15.16 13.83 17.28
C ARG A 224 14.57 15.19 16.96
N LYS A 225 15.27 16.01 16.16
CA LYS A 225 14.79 17.35 15.81
C LYS A 225 13.55 17.31 14.92
N ALA A 226 13.56 16.44 13.90
CA ALA A 226 12.43 16.28 13.00
C ALA A 226 11.25 15.61 13.70
N ALA A 227 11.49 14.64 14.57
CA ALA A 227 10.48 13.94 15.36
C ALA A 227 9.90 14.81 16.50
N GLY A 228 10.70 15.70 17.10
CA GLY A 228 10.30 16.61 18.15
C GLY A 228 10.02 15.94 19.50
N PHE A 229 10.55 14.75 19.72
CA PHE A 229 10.45 13.99 20.97
C PHE A 229 11.71 13.13 21.17
N THR A 230 11.81 12.57 22.36
CA THR A 230 12.77 11.51 22.69
C THR A 230 12.05 10.35 23.40
N TYR A 231 12.70 9.19 23.51
CA TYR A 231 12.26 8.12 24.40
C TYR A 231 13.44 7.29 24.91
N GLN A 232 13.27 6.70 26.09
CA GLN A 232 14.25 5.82 26.73
C GLN A 232 13.65 4.47 27.08
N GLU A 233 12.33 4.40 27.19
CA GLU A 233 11.60 3.21 27.63
C GLU A 233 10.54 2.85 26.61
N PHE A 234 10.29 1.56 26.55
CA PHE A 234 9.23 0.96 25.75
C PHE A 234 8.71 -0.31 26.46
N SER A 235 7.56 -0.78 26.04
CA SER A 235 6.97 -2.02 26.57
C SER A 235 6.34 -2.85 25.46
N ASN A 236 6.40 -4.16 25.60
CA ASN A 236 5.44 -5.00 24.90
C ASN A 236 4.06 -4.85 25.56
N LEU A 237 3.00 -4.96 24.78
CA LEU A 237 1.64 -4.99 25.26
C LEU A 237 1.13 -6.42 25.24
N GLU A 238 0.82 -6.97 26.43
CA GLU A 238 0.26 -8.31 26.55
C GLU A 238 -1.19 -8.35 26.03
N HIS A 239 -1.91 -7.25 26.21
CA HIS A 239 -3.27 -7.06 25.73
C HIS A 239 -3.37 -5.74 24.98
N PRO A 240 -4.23 -5.65 23.95
CA PRO A 240 -4.48 -4.39 23.27
C PRO A 240 -4.98 -3.31 24.26
N LEU A 241 -4.52 -2.07 24.04
CA LEU A 241 -5.02 -0.90 24.74
C LEU A 241 -5.81 -0.02 23.78
N ALA A 242 -6.64 0.87 24.31
CA ALA A 242 -7.23 1.96 23.53
C ALA A 242 -6.34 3.20 23.54
N LEU A 243 -6.57 4.11 22.59
CA LEU A 243 -6.15 5.50 22.72
C LEU A 243 -7.23 6.27 23.49
N ARG A 244 -6.81 7.10 24.44
CA ARG A 244 -7.71 7.85 25.31
C ARG A 244 -8.65 8.76 24.51
N GLY A 245 -9.96 8.59 24.71
CA GLY A 245 -10.98 9.45 24.12
C GLY A 245 -11.21 9.25 22.63
N ASP A 246 -10.68 8.18 22.03
CA ASP A 246 -10.84 7.84 20.61
C ASP A 246 -10.61 9.03 19.67
N PRO A 247 -9.40 9.61 19.62
CA PRO A 247 -9.13 10.85 18.90
C PRO A 247 -9.25 10.74 17.38
N PHE A 248 -9.29 9.51 16.85
CA PHE A 248 -9.45 9.23 15.43
C PHE A 248 -10.85 8.74 15.06
N HIS A 249 -11.78 8.65 16.03
CA HIS A 249 -13.20 8.31 15.84
C HIS A 249 -13.43 6.95 15.17
N VAL A 250 -12.66 5.93 15.55
CA VAL A 250 -12.76 4.57 14.99
C VAL A 250 -13.52 3.58 15.88
N GLY A 251 -14.05 4.04 17.02
CA GLY A 251 -14.91 3.25 17.92
C GLY A 251 -14.21 2.03 18.50
N GLU A 252 -14.81 0.85 18.39
CA GLU A 252 -14.27 -0.40 18.92
C GLU A 252 -12.91 -0.80 18.33
N GLU A 253 -12.58 -0.25 17.15
CA GLU A 253 -11.30 -0.47 16.50
C GLU A 253 -10.20 0.51 16.98
N ASN A 254 -10.47 1.37 17.93
CA ASN A 254 -9.49 2.20 18.63
C ASN A 254 -8.57 1.33 19.50
N LYS A 255 -7.66 0.59 18.85
CA LYS A 255 -6.78 -0.38 19.50
C LYS A 255 -5.33 -0.20 19.07
N VAL A 256 -4.45 -0.13 20.08
CA VAL A 256 -3.01 -0.26 19.96
C VAL A 256 -2.56 -1.60 20.53
N ARG A 257 -1.54 -2.20 19.93
CA ARG A 257 -1.15 -3.58 20.25
C ARG A 257 0.35 -3.76 20.20
N THR A 258 0.82 -4.83 20.82
CA THR A 258 2.16 -5.42 20.66
C THR A 258 3.28 -4.60 21.25
N TRP A 259 3.40 -3.30 20.91
CA TRP A 259 4.52 -2.42 21.26
C TRP A 259 4.03 -1.04 21.67
N ALA A 260 4.68 -0.43 22.66
CA ALA A 260 4.43 0.93 23.12
C ALA A 260 5.73 1.64 23.48
N GLU A 261 6.04 2.74 22.85
CA GLU A 261 7.12 3.65 23.19
C GLU A 261 6.62 4.75 24.10
N PHE A 262 7.44 5.16 25.08
CA PHE A 262 7.09 6.19 26.05
C PHE A 262 7.69 7.54 25.64
N LEU A 263 7.00 8.18 24.68
CA LEU A 263 7.50 9.40 24.05
C LEU A 263 7.53 10.59 25.03
N GLN A 264 8.66 11.27 25.09
CA GLN A 264 8.89 12.48 25.90
C GLN A 264 8.94 13.68 24.96
N LEU A 265 7.89 14.50 24.98
CA LEU A 265 7.72 15.62 24.06
C LEU A 265 8.79 16.68 24.22
N GLU A 266 9.26 17.23 23.10
CA GLU A 266 10.10 18.44 23.02
C GLU A 266 9.35 19.53 22.25
N THR A 267 9.23 19.40 20.92
CA THR A 267 8.51 20.32 20.06
C THR A 267 7.25 19.70 19.45
N ALA A 268 7.16 18.35 19.45
CA ALA A 268 6.01 17.64 18.91
C ALA A 268 4.74 17.88 19.71
N LYS A 269 3.61 17.89 19.02
CA LYS A 269 2.27 17.92 19.63
C LYS A 269 1.73 16.50 19.75
N PRO A 270 1.16 16.13 20.92
CA PRO A 270 0.51 14.84 21.06
C PRO A 270 -0.81 14.82 20.30
N LEU A 271 -1.02 13.81 19.47
CA LEU A 271 -2.31 13.53 18.82
C LEU A 271 -3.14 12.55 19.65
N ALA A 272 -2.47 11.60 20.32
CA ALA A 272 -3.13 10.58 21.12
C ALA A 272 -2.27 10.11 22.28
N TYR A 273 -2.92 9.73 23.38
CA TYR A 273 -2.30 9.10 24.54
C TYR A 273 -2.81 7.69 24.73
N TYR A 274 -2.01 6.80 25.34
CA TYR A 274 -2.49 5.48 25.75
C TYR A 274 -3.60 5.62 26.81
N ASP A 275 -4.66 4.83 26.70
CA ASP A 275 -5.66 4.69 27.77
C ASP A 275 -5.22 3.61 28.75
N HIS A 276 -4.34 3.98 29.65
CA HIS A 276 -3.72 3.09 30.64
C HIS A 276 -3.33 3.86 31.91
N PRO A 277 -3.53 3.31 33.11
CA PRO A 277 -3.24 4.00 34.38
C PRO A 277 -1.79 4.49 34.51
N PHE A 278 -0.82 3.73 33.98
CA PHE A 278 0.60 4.03 34.03
C PHE A 278 1.08 4.63 32.69
N PHE A 279 0.83 3.98 31.54
CA PHE A 279 1.32 4.42 30.24
C PHE A 279 0.62 5.68 29.71
N GLY A 280 -0.57 5.99 30.23
CA GLY A 280 -1.39 7.10 29.77
C GLY A 280 -0.82 8.50 30.03
N ARG A 281 0.34 8.62 30.64
CA ARG A 281 1.08 9.89 30.78
C ARG A 281 1.94 10.21 29.55
N TRP A 282 2.21 9.21 28.70
CA TRP A 282 2.98 9.39 27.48
C TRP A 282 2.09 9.34 26.24
N PRO A 283 2.35 10.19 25.25
CA PRO A 283 1.67 10.08 23.97
C PRO A 283 2.07 8.81 23.24
N ALA A 284 1.11 8.26 22.50
CA ALA A 284 1.29 7.14 21.60
C ALA A 284 1.53 7.61 20.15
N ILE A 285 0.92 8.75 19.78
CA ILE A 285 1.00 9.31 18.44
C ILE A 285 1.27 10.80 18.55
N THR A 286 2.23 11.29 17.77
CA THR A 286 2.65 12.70 17.79
C THR A 286 2.74 13.27 16.38
N LEU A 287 2.62 14.59 16.27
CA LEU A 287 2.88 15.36 15.05
C LEU A 287 3.85 16.49 15.38
N ASN A 288 4.94 16.56 14.64
CA ASN A 288 5.89 17.66 14.75
C ASN A 288 5.95 18.46 13.45
N HIS A 289 6.01 19.79 13.57
CA HIS A 289 6.36 20.68 12.47
C HIS A 289 7.86 20.98 12.55
N TYR A 290 8.58 20.70 11.46
CA TYR A 290 10.01 20.94 11.39
C TYR A 290 10.38 21.57 10.05
N GLY A 291 10.84 22.81 10.05
CA GLY A 291 10.95 23.63 8.83
C GLY A 291 9.57 23.83 8.21
N GLU A 292 9.43 23.52 6.94
CA GLU A 292 8.19 23.68 6.16
C GLU A 292 7.31 22.40 6.12
N GLY A 293 7.81 21.27 6.65
CA GLY A 293 7.12 19.99 6.61
C GLY A 293 6.69 19.46 7.96
N THR A 294 6.23 18.22 7.99
CA THR A 294 5.74 17.55 9.20
C THR A 294 6.24 16.13 9.33
N LEU A 295 6.39 15.66 10.56
CA LEU A 295 6.60 14.25 10.89
C LEU A 295 5.50 13.80 11.85
N LEU A 296 4.64 12.90 11.37
CA LEU A 296 3.68 12.16 12.18
C LEU A 296 4.35 10.85 12.60
N TYR A 297 4.34 10.56 13.89
CA TYR A 297 4.99 9.38 14.45
C TYR A 297 4.00 8.51 15.22
N GLU A 298 4.01 7.23 14.92
CA GLU A 298 3.26 6.19 15.61
C GLU A 298 4.21 5.39 16.52
N GLY A 299 4.21 5.66 17.83
CA GLY A 299 5.04 4.96 18.81
C GLY A 299 4.50 3.57 19.22
N THR A 300 3.62 2.99 18.41
CA THR A 300 2.91 1.74 18.69
C THR A 300 2.39 1.10 17.40
N ALA A 301 2.13 -0.22 17.42
CA ALA A 301 1.36 -0.87 16.36
C ALA A 301 -0.14 -0.67 16.60
N VAL A 302 -0.91 -0.46 15.54
CA VAL A 302 -2.33 -0.11 15.60
C VAL A 302 -3.21 -1.10 14.84
N SER A 303 -4.53 -1.08 15.12
CA SER A 303 -5.51 -1.85 14.32
C SER A 303 -5.64 -1.31 12.91
N ASP A 304 -6.21 -2.10 11.99
CA ASP A 304 -6.31 -1.69 10.58
C ASP A 304 -7.16 -0.42 10.38
N LYS A 305 -8.25 -0.28 11.13
CA LYS A 305 -9.10 0.91 11.05
C LYS A 305 -8.45 2.14 11.65
N LEU A 306 -7.67 1.98 12.71
CA LEU A 306 -6.92 3.08 13.30
C LEU A 306 -5.77 3.49 12.36
N GLN A 307 -5.11 2.51 11.70
CA GLN A 307 -4.10 2.79 10.68
C GLN A 307 -4.68 3.57 9.50
N GLU A 308 -5.88 3.18 9.04
CA GLU A 308 -6.60 3.91 7.99
C GLU A 308 -6.80 5.39 8.37
N ALA A 309 -7.30 5.64 9.57
CA ALA A 309 -7.55 7.00 10.04
C ALA A 309 -6.25 7.84 10.18
N ILE A 310 -5.16 7.23 10.64
CA ILE A 310 -3.86 7.89 10.77
C ILE A 310 -3.26 8.19 9.39
N VAL A 311 -3.32 7.25 8.44
CA VAL A 311 -2.85 7.48 7.07
C VAL A 311 -3.66 8.59 6.39
N LEU A 312 -4.99 8.62 6.56
CA LEU A 312 -5.83 9.70 6.06
C LEU A 312 -5.46 11.06 6.68
N ALA A 313 -5.10 11.09 7.96
CA ALA A 313 -4.59 12.31 8.61
C ALA A 313 -3.25 12.74 7.99
N ALA A 314 -2.31 11.82 7.75
CA ALA A 314 -1.04 12.12 7.09
C ALA A 314 -1.23 12.61 5.65
N LEU A 315 -2.14 12.00 4.89
CA LEU A 315 -2.51 12.46 3.54
C LEU A 315 -3.09 13.88 3.55
N LYS A 316 -3.91 14.20 4.56
CA LYS A 316 -4.47 15.54 4.74
C LYS A 316 -3.36 16.58 5.04
N GLU A 317 -2.42 16.27 5.94
CA GLU A 317 -1.26 17.13 6.21
C GLU A 317 -0.44 17.38 4.94
N ALA A 318 -0.27 16.37 4.09
CA ALA A 318 0.44 16.46 2.83
C ALA A 318 -0.36 17.09 1.68
N GLY A 319 -1.62 17.51 1.90
CA GLY A 319 -2.49 18.06 0.86
C GLY A 319 -2.89 17.05 -0.22
N LEU A 320 -2.98 15.77 0.13
CA LEU A 320 -3.25 14.65 -0.78
C LEU A 320 -4.67 14.07 -0.64
N THR A 321 -5.61 14.83 -0.11
CA THR A 321 -7.03 14.41 -0.07
C THR A 321 -7.70 14.69 -1.40
N SER A 322 -8.45 13.69 -1.91
CA SER A 322 -9.21 13.79 -3.17
C SER A 322 -10.59 13.11 -3.06
N THR A 323 -11.38 13.17 -4.12
CA THR A 323 -12.65 12.45 -4.23
C THR A 323 -12.45 10.92 -4.33
N ASP A 324 -11.25 10.45 -4.64
CA ASP A 324 -10.94 9.03 -4.79
C ASP A 324 -11.11 8.26 -3.49
N GLN A 325 -10.79 8.91 -2.35
CA GLN A 325 -10.99 8.32 -1.03
C GLN A 325 -12.48 8.17 -0.65
N GLN A 326 -13.40 8.77 -1.43
CA GLN A 326 -14.85 8.71 -1.21
C GLN A 326 -15.54 7.67 -2.10
N LEU A 327 -14.79 6.99 -2.98
CA LEU A 327 -15.35 5.94 -3.84
C LEU A 327 -15.86 4.75 -2.99
N PRO A 328 -16.86 4.01 -3.51
CA PRO A 328 -17.34 2.81 -2.83
C PRO A 328 -16.18 1.84 -2.49
N PRO A 329 -16.24 1.15 -1.36
CA PRO A 329 -15.14 0.27 -0.89
C PRO A 329 -14.75 -0.85 -1.88
N SER A 330 -15.63 -1.21 -2.82
CA SER A 330 -15.32 -2.19 -3.86
C SER A 330 -14.64 -1.60 -5.08
N VAL A 331 -14.62 -0.28 -5.23
CA VAL A 331 -14.06 0.39 -6.40
C VAL A 331 -12.64 0.85 -6.12
N ARG A 332 -11.73 0.51 -7.02
CA ARG A 332 -10.37 1.07 -7.06
C ARG A 332 -10.24 1.97 -8.26
N VAL A 333 -9.60 3.12 -8.07
CA VAL A 333 -9.23 3.99 -9.18
C VAL A 333 -7.71 4.06 -9.31
N LYS A 334 -7.25 4.06 -10.55
CA LYS A 334 -5.83 4.25 -10.89
C LYS A 334 -5.70 5.26 -12.02
N HIS A 335 -4.67 6.08 -11.93
CA HIS A 335 -4.41 7.18 -12.84
C HIS A 335 -3.13 6.98 -13.62
N GLY A 336 -3.13 7.39 -14.87
CA GLY A 336 -1.95 7.41 -15.71
C GLY A 336 -2.03 8.46 -16.79
N ILE A 337 -0.92 8.62 -17.49
CA ILE A 337 -0.81 9.50 -18.66
C ILE A 337 -0.37 8.64 -19.83
N GLY A 338 -1.19 8.56 -20.86
CA GLY A 338 -0.87 7.86 -22.11
C GLY A 338 0.29 8.51 -22.86
N GLN A 339 0.83 7.82 -23.86
CA GLN A 339 1.95 8.33 -24.67
C GLN A 339 1.61 9.64 -25.40
N ASP A 340 0.36 9.85 -25.75
CA ASP A 340 -0.16 11.04 -26.41
C ASP A 340 -0.44 12.21 -25.44
N GLY A 341 -0.19 12.01 -24.14
CA GLY A 341 -0.37 13.03 -23.10
C GLY A 341 -1.78 13.10 -22.51
N HIS A 342 -2.75 12.30 -22.97
CA HIS A 342 -4.07 12.23 -22.36
C HIS A 342 -4.01 11.50 -21.01
N LYS A 343 -4.87 11.94 -20.10
CA LYS A 343 -5.06 11.23 -18.83
C LYS A 343 -5.92 10.01 -19.03
N LEU A 344 -5.61 8.98 -18.27
CA LEU A 344 -6.31 7.70 -18.23
C LEU A 344 -6.69 7.39 -16.79
N ASP A 345 -7.99 7.22 -16.55
CA ASP A 345 -8.52 6.88 -15.24
C ASP A 345 -9.24 5.52 -15.32
N TYR A 346 -8.73 4.56 -14.57
CA TYR A 346 -9.27 3.19 -14.53
C TYR A 346 -10.11 3.02 -13.27
N PHE A 347 -11.42 2.82 -13.42
CA PHE A 347 -12.32 2.50 -12.33
C PHE A 347 -12.61 1.01 -12.35
N LEU A 348 -12.13 0.27 -11.35
CA LEU A 348 -12.19 -1.18 -11.27
C LEU A 348 -13.11 -1.60 -10.12
N ASN A 349 -14.17 -2.34 -10.39
CA ASN A 349 -15.08 -2.86 -9.36
C ASN A 349 -14.72 -4.30 -8.97
N TYR A 350 -14.13 -4.48 -7.80
CA TYR A 350 -13.76 -5.78 -7.22
C TYR A 350 -14.90 -6.38 -6.39
N SER A 351 -16.11 -6.42 -6.95
CA SER A 351 -17.30 -6.95 -6.25
C SER A 351 -18.18 -7.75 -7.19
N SER A 352 -18.88 -8.72 -6.63
CA SER A 352 -19.96 -9.46 -7.31
C SER A 352 -21.26 -8.65 -7.47
N SER A 353 -21.27 -7.40 -7.01
CA SER A 353 -22.41 -6.47 -7.12
C SER A 353 -22.03 -5.24 -7.95
N PRO A 354 -22.96 -4.64 -8.67
CA PRO A 354 -22.70 -3.37 -9.34
C PRO A 354 -22.34 -2.27 -8.33
N ALA A 355 -21.45 -1.37 -8.71
CA ALA A 355 -21.08 -0.19 -7.94
C ALA A 355 -21.43 1.08 -8.73
N THR A 356 -21.99 2.08 -8.06
CA THR A 356 -22.27 3.39 -8.66
C THR A 356 -21.30 4.42 -8.11
N ILE A 357 -20.67 5.18 -9.00
CA ILE A 357 -19.75 6.26 -8.67
C ILE A 357 -20.24 7.57 -9.29
N THR A 358 -19.86 8.69 -8.69
CA THR A 358 -19.99 10.01 -9.33
C THR A 358 -18.66 10.29 -10.05
N TYR A 359 -18.72 10.46 -11.36
CA TYR A 359 -17.53 10.82 -12.15
C TYR A 359 -17.14 12.27 -11.85
N SER A 360 -16.01 12.49 -11.21
CA SER A 360 -15.55 13.81 -10.72
C SER A 360 -14.40 14.41 -11.52
N TYR A 361 -14.07 13.84 -12.65
CA TYR A 361 -12.94 14.21 -13.50
C TYR A 361 -13.40 15.04 -14.71
N ALA A 362 -12.44 15.49 -15.55
CA ALA A 362 -12.76 16.25 -16.75
C ALA A 362 -13.60 15.44 -17.75
N ALA A 363 -14.27 16.13 -18.67
CA ALA A 363 -15.04 15.46 -19.71
C ALA A 363 -14.14 14.57 -20.57
N GLY A 364 -14.59 13.34 -20.82
CA GLY A 364 -13.78 12.33 -21.50
C GLY A 364 -14.62 11.30 -22.24
N THR A 365 -14.00 10.19 -22.58
CA THR A 365 -14.63 9.05 -23.26
C THR A 365 -14.23 7.75 -22.58
N ASP A 366 -15.19 6.85 -22.34
CA ASP A 366 -14.88 5.47 -21.95
C ASP A 366 -14.32 4.72 -23.15
N LEU A 367 -13.06 4.29 -23.08
CA LEU A 367 -12.35 3.61 -24.18
C LEU A 367 -12.98 2.26 -24.55
N LEU A 368 -13.62 1.58 -23.60
CA LEU A 368 -14.21 0.26 -23.82
C LEU A 368 -15.54 0.34 -24.57
N THR A 369 -16.37 1.34 -24.25
CA THR A 369 -17.73 1.49 -24.81
C THR A 369 -17.86 2.61 -25.82
N SER A 370 -16.88 3.53 -25.86
CA SER A 370 -16.91 4.79 -26.63
C SER A 370 -18.00 5.76 -26.20
N GLN A 371 -18.53 5.62 -24.98
CA GLN A 371 -19.49 6.54 -24.40
C GLN A 371 -18.81 7.80 -23.88
N SER A 372 -19.45 8.95 -24.07
CA SER A 372 -19.01 10.22 -23.49
C SER A 372 -19.22 10.24 -21.98
N LEU A 373 -18.25 10.75 -21.25
CA LEU A 373 -18.28 10.93 -19.80
C LEU A 373 -18.27 12.43 -19.47
N ALA A 374 -19.08 12.82 -18.51
CA ALA A 374 -19.18 14.22 -18.08
C ALA A 374 -19.02 14.35 -16.56
N PRO A 375 -18.38 15.45 -16.06
CA PRO A 375 -18.30 15.72 -14.64
C PRO A 375 -19.68 15.71 -13.95
N GLY A 376 -19.80 15.05 -12.82
CA GLY A 376 -21.04 14.88 -12.06
C GLY A 376 -21.95 13.74 -12.55
N GLN A 377 -21.61 13.07 -13.64
CA GLN A 377 -22.36 11.94 -14.16
C GLN A 377 -22.30 10.75 -13.19
N GLN A 378 -23.47 10.10 -12.98
CA GLN A 378 -23.52 8.82 -12.28
C GLN A 378 -23.15 7.69 -13.24
N LEU A 379 -22.12 6.92 -12.88
CA LEU A 379 -21.65 5.77 -13.66
C LEU A 379 -21.89 4.50 -12.85
N THR A 380 -22.46 3.49 -13.47
CA THR A 380 -22.61 2.17 -12.87
C THR A 380 -21.60 1.21 -13.50
N ILE A 381 -20.74 0.65 -12.66
CA ILE A 381 -19.74 -0.36 -13.04
C ILE A 381 -20.31 -1.72 -12.66
N GLY A 382 -20.42 -2.62 -13.61
CA GLY A 382 -20.94 -3.98 -13.42
C GLY A 382 -20.10 -4.80 -12.40
N PRO A 383 -20.59 -5.98 -11.99
CA PRO A 383 -19.79 -6.91 -11.19
C PRO A 383 -18.51 -7.32 -11.93
N TRP A 384 -17.37 -7.28 -11.23
CA TRP A 384 -16.05 -7.64 -11.80
C TRP A 384 -15.77 -6.96 -13.15
N ASP A 385 -16.18 -5.69 -13.26
CA ASP A 385 -16.08 -4.91 -14.49
C ASP A 385 -15.30 -3.59 -14.25
N LEU A 386 -15.05 -2.86 -15.32
CA LEU A 386 -14.28 -1.62 -15.26
C LEU A 386 -14.72 -0.60 -16.30
N ILE A 387 -14.37 0.66 -16.05
CA ILE A 387 -14.44 1.78 -16.98
C ILE A 387 -13.02 2.33 -17.16
N ILE A 388 -12.63 2.69 -18.38
CA ILE A 388 -11.39 3.38 -18.68
C ILE A 388 -11.72 4.73 -19.30
N ALA A 389 -11.67 5.78 -18.48
CA ALA A 389 -11.90 7.13 -18.93
C ALA A 389 -10.61 7.71 -19.56
N ARG A 390 -10.73 8.29 -20.75
CA ARG A 390 -9.69 9.09 -21.41
C ARG A 390 -10.15 10.52 -21.46
N GLU A 391 -9.43 11.42 -20.74
CA GLU A 391 -9.65 12.86 -20.73
C GLU A 391 -8.98 13.58 -21.89
#